data_55de6033b6c82671734d62f1177973ce
#
_entry.id   55de6033b6c82671734d62f1177973ce
#
_cell.length_a   1.000
_cell.length_b   1.000
_cell.length_c   1.000
_cell.angle_alpha   90.00
_cell.angle_beta   90.00
_cell.angle_gamma   90.00
#
_symmetry.space_group_name_H-M   'P 1'
#
loop_
_entity.id
_entity.type
_entity.pdbx_description
1 polymer ?
#
loop_
_entity_poly.entity_id
_entity_poly.type
_entity_poly.pdbx_seq_one_letter_code
_entity_poly.pdbx_strand_id
1 'polypeptide(L)'
;MNKNFLIKQYNKDDGFKIKHNYLEKQFRNSEKIFSDIKKLVKKGDYTLGTYVSEFENNIKKMTKAKYCLGVGSGTDAIFLSLKAIDLKNNDEVITTSY
;
A
#
# COMPACT_ATOMS: atom_id res chain seq x y z
N MET A 1 -24.05 6.10 -19.62
CA MET A 1 -22.61 5.88 -19.87
C MET A 1 -22.49 4.83 -20.96
N ASN A 2 -21.81 5.14 -22.08
CA ASN A 2 -21.77 4.24 -23.23
C ASN A 2 -20.90 3.02 -22.88
N LYS A 3 -21.49 1.83 -22.81
CA LYS A 3 -20.80 0.56 -22.46
C LYS A 3 -19.61 0.22 -23.37
N ASN A 4 -19.54 0.83 -24.55
CA ASN A 4 -18.45 0.65 -25.52
C ASN A 4 -17.17 1.40 -25.17
N PHE A 5 -17.17 2.25 -24.13
CA PHE A 5 -15.99 2.98 -23.67
C PHE A 5 -15.16 2.21 -22.64
N LEU A 6 -15.73 1.18 -22.03
CA LEU A 6 -14.99 0.37 -21.07
C LEU A 6 -14.13 -0.67 -21.81
N ILE A 7 -12.85 -0.67 -21.53
CA ILE A 7 -11.93 -1.71 -21.99
C ILE A 7 -12.49 -3.07 -21.54
N LYS A 8 -12.54 -4.04 -22.43
CA LYS A 8 -13.11 -5.39 -22.19
C LYS A 8 -12.67 -6.02 -20.87
N GLN A 9 -11.44 -5.78 -20.44
CA GLN A 9 -10.90 -6.30 -19.16
C GLN A 9 -11.69 -5.87 -17.90
N TYR A 10 -12.51 -4.82 -17.99
CA TYR A 10 -13.37 -4.37 -16.89
C TYR A 10 -14.80 -4.95 -16.97
N ASN A 11 -15.14 -5.68 -18.04
CA ASN A 11 -16.40 -6.39 -18.11
C ASN A 11 -16.30 -7.70 -17.33
N LYS A 12 -17.14 -7.88 -16.33
CA LYS A 12 -17.15 -9.08 -15.47
C LYS A 12 -17.36 -10.39 -16.23
N ASP A 13 -17.94 -10.31 -17.43
CA ASP A 13 -18.39 -11.46 -18.22
C ASP A 13 -17.40 -11.88 -19.33
N ASP A 14 -16.24 -11.22 -19.46
CA ASP A 14 -15.34 -11.43 -20.60
C ASP A 14 -14.48 -12.71 -20.52
N GLY A 15 -14.71 -13.59 -19.55
CA GLY A 15 -14.07 -14.89 -19.46
C GLY A 15 -12.54 -14.85 -19.33
N PHE A 16 -11.94 -13.73 -18.92
CA PHE A 16 -10.50 -13.64 -18.69
C PHE A 16 -10.07 -14.67 -17.65
N LYS A 17 -9.18 -15.59 -18.04
CA LYS A 17 -8.60 -16.59 -17.13
C LYS A 17 -7.73 -15.95 -16.04
N ILE A 18 -7.10 -14.82 -16.34
CA ILE A 18 -6.23 -14.07 -15.42
C ILE A 18 -6.89 -12.74 -15.13
N LYS A 19 -7.26 -12.53 -13.87
CA LYS A 19 -7.82 -11.25 -13.39
C LYS A 19 -6.69 -10.26 -13.11
N HIS A 20 -6.95 -8.97 -13.34
CA HIS A 20 -6.00 -7.91 -12.98
C HIS A 20 -5.73 -7.86 -11.47
N ASN A 21 -6.70 -8.20 -10.65
CA ASN A 21 -6.56 -8.27 -9.20
C ASN A 21 -7.37 -9.43 -8.60
N TYR A 22 -7.09 -9.75 -7.37
CA TYR A 22 -7.74 -10.81 -6.60
C TYR A 22 -8.24 -10.30 -5.24
N LEU A 23 -8.70 -9.07 -5.18
CA LEU A 23 -9.17 -8.41 -3.94
C LEU A 23 -10.23 -9.24 -3.21
N GLU A 24 -11.15 -9.87 -3.94
CA GLU A 24 -12.17 -10.76 -3.38
C GLU A 24 -11.56 -11.91 -2.57
N LYS A 25 -10.44 -12.47 -3.05
CA LYS A 25 -9.72 -13.54 -2.35
C LYS A 25 -8.91 -13.01 -1.18
N GLN A 26 -8.27 -11.85 -1.38
CA GLN A 26 -7.42 -11.21 -0.39
C GLN A 26 -8.22 -10.83 0.87
N PHE A 27 -9.44 -10.33 0.68
CA PHE A 27 -10.30 -9.88 1.77
C PHE A 27 -11.42 -10.87 2.14
N ARG A 28 -11.29 -12.14 1.78
CA ARG A 28 -12.31 -13.17 2.09
C ARG A 28 -12.59 -13.27 3.58
N ASN A 29 -11.60 -13.13 4.44
CA ASN A 29 -11.70 -13.20 5.90
C ASN A 29 -11.64 -11.80 6.53
N SER A 30 -12.52 -10.90 6.10
CA SER A 30 -12.55 -9.50 6.55
C SER A 30 -13.03 -9.30 7.99
N GLU A 31 -13.68 -10.28 8.61
CA GLU A 31 -14.23 -10.18 9.97
C GLU A 31 -13.19 -9.76 11.01
N LYS A 32 -11.99 -10.32 10.92
CA LYS A 32 -10.90 -9.94 11.82
C LYS A 32 -10.50 -8.48 11.62
N ILE A 33 -10.44 -8.03 10.37
CA ILE A 33 -10.10 -6.64 10.02
C ILE A 33 -11.12 -5.69 10.64
N PHE A 34 -12.42 -5.95 10.47
CA PHE A 34 -13.48 -5.13 11.06
C PHE A 34 -13.46 -5.14 12.59
N SER A 35 -13.17 -6.29 13.20
CA SER A 35 -13.01 -6.41 14.65
C SER A 35 -11.87 -5.52 15.16
N ASP A 36 -10.74 -5.54 14.49
CA ASP A 36 -9.55 -4.76 14.89
C ASP A 36 -9.77 -3.25 14.63
N ILE A 37 -10.43 -2.87 13.54
CA ILE A 37 -10.87 -1.49 13.30
C ILE A 37 -11.80 -1.02 14.42
N LYS A 38 -12.77 -1.84 14.85
CA LYS A 38 -13.68 -1.49 15.94
C LYS A 38 -12.94 -1.26 17.26
N LYS A 39 -11.90 -2.06 17.56
CA LYS A 39 -11.05 -1.87 18.75
C LYS A 39 -10.27 -0.56 18.66
N LEU A 40 -9.67 -0.27 17.49
CA LEU A 40 -8.92 0.95 17.22
C LEU A 40 -9.81 2.18 17.42
N VAL A 41 -11.02 2.17 16.83
CA VAL A 41 -11.99 3.27 16.98
C VAL A 41 -12.35 3.50 18.45
N LYS A 42 -12.63 2.43 19.21
CA LYS A 42 -12.93 2.53 20.65
C LYS A 42 -11.77 3.12 21.45
N LYS A 43 -10.53 2.80 21.07
CA LYS A 43 -9.32 3.26 21.77
C LYS A 43 -8.92 4.68 21.40
N GLY A 44 -9.36 5.18 20.25
CA GLY A 44 -8.98 6.50 19.73
C GLY A 44 -7.52 6.59 19.26
N ASP A 45 -6.87 5.46 18.94
CA ASP A 45 -5.44 5.35 18.64
C ASP A 45 -5.19 5.51 17.12
N TYR A 46 -5.56 6.67 16.57
CA TYR A 46 -5.59 6.88 15.10
C TYR A 46 -4.25 7.31 14.50
N THR A 47 -3.38 7.97 15.27
CA THR A 47 -2.16 8.58 14.73
C THR A 47 -0.94 8.03 15.45
N LEU A 48 0.02 7.51 14.69
CA LEU A 48 1.27 6.93 15.21
C LEU A 48 1.05 5.87 16.32
N GLY A 49 -0.08 5.18 16.24
CA GLY A 49 -0.51 4.22 17.25
C GLY A 49 0.16 2.87 17.15
N THR A 50 -0.30 1.95 17.99
CA THR A 50 0.23 0.60 18.13
C THR A 50 0.28 -0.17 16.81
N TYR A 51 -0.77 -0.05 15.97
CA TYR A 51 -0.83 -0.74 14.68
C TYR A 51 0.22 -0.26 13.68
N VAL A 52 0.56 1.04 13.70
CA VAL A 52 1.66 1.59 12.87
C VAL A 52 2.97 0.96 13.28
N SER A 53 3.27 0.95 14.58
CA SER A 53 4.50 0.36 15.11
C SER A 53 4.59 -1.16 14.84
N GLU A 54 3.48 -1.88 14.94
CA GLU A 54 3.43 -3.31 14.57
C GLU A 54 3.69 -3.51 13.09
N PHE A 55 3.09 -2.70 12.22
CA PHE A 55 3.32 -2.74 10.78
C PHE A 55 4.79 -2.50 10.45
N GLU A 56 5.38 -1.43 10.97
CA GLU A 56 6.79 -1.09 10.77
C GLU A 56 7.72 -2.24 11.23
N ASN A 57 7.45 -2.82 12.39
CA ASN A 57 8.21 -3.95 12.90
C ASN A 57 8.08 -5.21 12.04
N ASN A 58 6.90 -5.48 11.49
CA ASN A 58 6.68 -6.62 10.61
C ASN A 58 7.40 -6.43 9.27
N ILE A 59 7.33 -5.26 8.66
CA ILE A 59 8.07 -4.93 7.43
C ILE A 59 9.58 -5.00 7.69
N LYS A 60 10.05 -4.45 8.81
CA LYS A 60 11.46 -4.52 9.22
C LYS A 60 11.98 -5.96 9.32
N LYS A 61 11.20 -6.86 9.93
CA LYS A 61 11.54 -8.28 10.02
C LYS A 61 11.57 -8.96 8.64
N MET A 62 10.56 -8.68 7.80
CA MET A 62 10.40 -9.28 6.48
C MET A 62 11.53 -8.88 5.53
N THR A 63 11.90 -7.60 5.54
CA THR A 63 12.94 -7.03 4.66
C THR A 63 14.35 -7.12 5.23
N LYS A 64 14.50 -7.51 6.51
CA LYS A 64 15.74 -7.46 7.27
C LYS A 64 16.36 -6.04 7.34
N ALA A 65 15.55 -5.01 7.15
CA ALA A 65 15.97 -3.63 7.26
C ALA A 65 16.27 -3.25 8.71
N LYS A 66 17.24 -2.38 8.93
CA LYS A 66 17.58 -1.86 10.25
C LYS A 66 16.50 -0.93 10.79
N TYR A 67 15.88 -0.15 9.90
CA TYR A 67 14.84 0.82 10.22
C TYR A 67 13.67 0.67 9.25
N CYS A 68 12.48 1.00 9.71
CA CYS A 68 11.28 1.11 8.88
C CYS A 68 10.43 2.24 9.45
N LEU A 69 9.93 3.10 8.60
CA LEU A 69 9.07 4.22 8.96
C LEU A 69 7.83 4.21 8.07
N GLY A 70 6.66 4.22 8.69
CA GLY A 70 5.38 4.38 8.00
C GLY A 70 5.19 5.82 7.54
N VAL A 71 4.74 6.02 6.32
CA VAL A 71 4.48 7.33 5.71
C VAL A 71 3.08 7.34 5.08
N GLY A 72 2.57 8.53 4.73
CA GLY A 72 1.19 8.70 4.29
C GLY A 72 0.88 8.15 2.89
N SER A 73 1.89 8.02 2.03
CA SER A 73 1.72 7.56 0.64
C SER A 73 3.01 7.00 0.05
N GLY A 74 2.90 6.29 -1.08
CA GLY A 74 4.07 5.87 -1.86
C GLY A 74 4.87 7.06 -2.40
N THR A 75 4.22 8.15 -2.75
CA THR A 75 4.88 9.41 -3.16
C THR A 75 5.73 9.97 -2.03
N ASP A 76 5.19 10.02 -0.81
CA ASP A 76 5.95 10.46 0.36
C ASP A 76 7.14 9.53 0.64
N ALA A 77 6.94 8.22 0.47
CA ALA A 77 8.02 7.24 0.66
C ALA A 77 9.20 7.51 -0.29
N ILE A 78 8.92 7.73 -1.58
CA ILE A 78 9.95 8.05 -2.58
C ILE A 78 10.60 9.40 -2.24
N PHE A 79 9.80 10.44 -2.01
CA PHE A 79 10.29 11.78 -1.71
C PHE A 79 11.21 11.79 -0.47
N LEU A 80 10.77 11.18 0.63
CA LEU A 80 11.55 11.13 1.87
C LEU A 80 12.80 10.26 1.73
N SER A 81 12.73 9.18 0.92
CA SER A 81 13.91 8.36 0.64
C SER A 81 14.97 9.15 -0.12
N LEU A 82 14.58 9.91 -1.15
CA LEU A 82 15.49 10.77 -1.90
C LEU A 82 16.09 11.88 -1.02
N LYS A 83 15.31 12.44 -0.12
CA LYS A 83 15.79 13.38 0.88
C LYS A 83 16.81 12.77 1.85
N ALA A 84 16.56 11.53 2.29
CA ALA A 84 17.41 10.85 3.27
C ALA A 84 18.80 10.51 2.73
N ILE A 85 18.95 10.31 1.41
CA ILE A 85 20.24 10.09 0.77
C ILE A 85 21.00 11.37 0.40
N ASP A 86 20.41 12.54 0.72
CA ASP A 86 21.04 13.86 0.56
C ASP A 86 21.56 14.14 -0.85
N LEU A 87 20.70 13.95 -1.87
CA LEU A 87 21.01 14.20 -3.28
C LEU A 87 21.54 15.62 -3.47
N LYS A 88 22.59 15.74 -4.27
CA LYS A 88 23.21 17.02 -4.65
C LYS A 88 22.77 17.44 -6.05
N ASN A 89 23.05 18.71 -6.37
CA ASN A 89 22.87 19.19 -7.74
C ASN A 89 23.76 18.37 -8.69
N ASN A 90 23.16 17.93 -9.80
CA ASN A 90 23.74 17.09 -10.84
C ASN A 90 23.81 15.58 -10.51
N ASP A 91 23.30 15.12 -9.37
CA ASP A 91 23.11 13.70 -9.16
C ASP A 91 21.99 13.16 -10.08
N GLU A 92 22.18 11.97 -10.59
CA GLU A 92 21.25 11.30 -11.47
C GLU A 92 20.46 10.22 -10.71
N VAL A 93 19.17 10.15 -10.98
CA VAL A 93 18.28 9.13 -10.39
C VAL A 93 17.71 8.27 -11.51
N ILE A 94 18.01 6.98 -11.50
CA ILE A 94 17.46 6.01 -12.46
C ILE A 94 16.14 5.48 -11.93
N THR A 95 15.11 5.59 -12.74
CA THR A 95 13.77 5.09 -12.40
C THR A 95 13.11 4.47 -13.63
N THR A 96 11.94 3.85 -13.42
CA THR A 96 11.14 3.33 -14.53
C THR A 96 10.46 4.48 -15.28
N SER A 97 10.12 4.25 -16.54
CA SER A 97 9.39 5.20 -17.40
C SER A 97 7.88 5.23 -17.09
N TYR A 98 7.43 4.42 -16.13
CA TYR A 98 6.02 4.24 -15.80
C TYR A 98 5.71 4.79 -14.42
#